data_68957df210d9d1810a6a104755497494
#
_entry.id   68957df210d9d1810a6a104755497494
#
_cell.length_a   1.000
_cell.length_b   1.000
_cell.length_c   1.000
_cell.angle_alpha   90.00
_cell.angle_beta   90.00
_cell.angle_gamma   90.00
#
_symmetry.space_group_name_H-M   'P 1'
#
loop_
_entity.id
_entity.type
_entity.pdbx_description
1 polymer ?
#
loop_
_entity_poly.entity_id
_entity_poly.type
_entity_poly.pdbx_seq_one_letter_code
_entity_poly.pdbx_strand_id
1 'polypeptide(L)'
;MQDYRISKLRDYLFDIINTLTENRNYQINANMLSNKVDDYSLDKIPTDTEVESWIIGIVKRRDVYSFRSRKSYSQDVVVNLKNMGFFEQFENAIKTNNEEGNLPDIEGIESIECLNPFTMISNNDGKTATFDIQIQITYREE
;
A
#
# COMPACT_ATOMS: atom_id res chain seq x y z
N MET A 1 15.85 6.76 -14.95
CA MET A 1 14.71 6.20 -14.22
C MET A 1 13.63 7.24 -14.05
N GLN A 2 12.39 6.88 -14.30
CA GLN A 2 11.26 7.81 -14.19
C GLN A 2 10.87 7.97 -12.72
N ASP A 3 10.66 9.22 -12.30
CA ASP A 3 10.31 9.54 -10.91
C ASP A 3 8.79 9.69 -10.76
N TYR A 4 8.07 8.67 -11.16
CA TYR A 4 6.62 8.66 -10.96
C TYR A 4 6.26 8.47 -9.48
N ARG A 5 5.17 9.11 -9.05
CA ARG A 5 4.70 8.94 -7.66
C ARG A 5 4.44 7.47 -7.32
N ILE A 6 3.84 6.72 -8.25
CA ILE A 6 3.59 5.29 -8.02
C ILE A 6 4.89 4.51 -7.82
N SER A 7 5.96 4.84 -8.54
CA SER A 7 7.27 4.20 -8.38
C SER A 7 7.87 4.49 -7.01
N LYS A 8 7.77 5.72 -6.57
CA LYS A 8 8.28 6.12 -5.25
C LYS A 8 7.48 5.48 -4.12
N LEU A 9 6.16 5.40 -4.26
CA LEU A 9 5.32 4.71 -3.29
C LEU A 9 5.64 3.22 -3.26
N ARG A 10 5.83 2.61 -4.42
CA ARG A 10 6.21 1.20 -4.51
C ARG A 10 7.50 0.92 -3.74
N ASP A 11 8.52 1.75 -3.94
CA ASP A 11 9.81 1.60 -3.25
C ASP A 11 9.64 1.75 -1.72
N TYR A 12 8.84 2.70 -1.32
CA TYR A 12 8.53 2.93 0.09
C TYR A 12 7.85 1.73 0.73
N LEU A 13 6.84 1.18 0.07
CA LEU A 13 6.12 0.00 0.56
C LEU A 13 7.03 -1.24 0.58
N PHE A 14 7.90 -1.36 -0.42
CA PHE A 14 8.87 -2.44 -0.49
C PHE A 14 9.79 -2.42 0.74
N ASP A 15 10.27 -1.25 1.12
CA ASP A 15 11.13 -1.10 2.30
C ASP A 15 10.40 -1.47 3.58
N ILE A 16 9.13 -1.07 3.72
CA ILE A 16 8.33 -1.43 4.89
C ILE A 16 8.17 -2.95 4.99
N ILE A 17 7.81 -3.59 3.88
CA ILE A 17 7.61 -5.05 3.87
C ILE A 17 8.90 -5.77 4.20
N ASN A 18 10.04 -5.28 3.72
CA ASN A 18 11.34 -5.85 4.03
C ASN A 18 11.68 -5.81 5.53
N THR A 19 11.14 -4.86 6.27
CA THR A 19 11.34 -4.82 7.73
C THR A 19 10.41 -5.79 8.47
N LEU A 20 9.30 -6.19 7.85
CA LEU A 20 8.28 -7.02 8.48
C LEU A 20 8.44 -8.51 8.19
N THR A 21 9.18 -8.89 7.16
CA THR A 21 9.35 -10.28 6.77
C THR A 21 10.79 -10.55 6.33
N GLU A 22 11.24 -11.77 6.59
CA GLU A 22 12.54 -12.25 6.10
C GLU A 22 12.44 -12.80 4.67
N ASN A 23 11.23 -13.06 4.20
CA ASN A 23 11.01 -13.52 2.84
C ASN A 23 11.31 -12.40 1.87
N ARG A 24 12.30 -12.61 1.00
CA ARG A 24 12.69 -11.66 -0.05
C ARG A 24 12.23 -12.10 -1.44
N ASN A 25 11.50 -13.20 -1.52
CA ASN A 25 11.08 -13.79 -2.78
C ASN A 25 9.65 -13.33 -3.15
N TYR A 26 9.49 -12.02 -3.26
CA TYR A 26 8.23 -11.40 -3.63
C TYR A 26 8.47 -10.18 -4.50
N GLN A 27 7.42 -9.71 -5.16
CA GLN A 27 7.44 -8.50 -5.97
C GLN A 27 6.22 -7.65 -5.68
N ILE A 28 6.35 -6.35 -5.90
CA ILE A 28 5.22 -5.43 -5.93
C ILE A 28 5.05 -5.03 -7.39
N ASN A 29 4.00 -5.52 -8.02
CA ASN A 29 3.69 -5.26 -9.42
C ASN A 29 2.77 -4.05 -9.55
N ALA A 30 2.75 -3.45 -10.73
CA ALA A 30 1.80 -2.38 -11.03
C ALA A 30 0.70 -2.94 -11.92
N ASN A 31 -0.55 -2.71 -11.55
CA ASN A 31 -1.75 -3.10 -12.30
C ASN A 31 -1.85 -4.61 -12.57
N MET A 32 -1.18 -5.44 -11.79
CA MET A 32 -1.22 -6.89 -11.95
C MET A 32 -0.88 -7.59 -10.65
N LEU A 33 -1.69 -8.55 -10.24
CA LEU A 33 -1.39 -9.43 -9.12
C LEU A 33 -1.08 -10.82 -9.68
N SER A 34 0.12 -11.33 -9.38
CA SER A 34 0.52 -12.67 -9.83
C SER A 34 -0.19 -13.75 -9.03
N ASN A 35 -0.06 -15.00 -9.48
CA ASN A 35 -0.58 -16.17 -8.76
C ASN A 35 0.33 -16.62 -7.61
N LYS A 36 1.46 -15.97 -7.44
CA LYS A 36 2.45 -16.34 -6.43
C LYS A 36 2.04 -15.84 -5.05
N VAL A 37 2.14 -16.71 -4.04
CA VAL A 37 1.90 -16.34 -2.64
C VAL A 37 2.92 -15.30 -2.21
N ASP A 38 2.48 -14.34 -1.43
CA ASP A 38 3.26 -13.20 -0.91
C ASP A 38 3.70 -12.20 -1.98
N ASP A 39 3.10 -12.25 -3.17
CA ASP A 39 3.25 -11.16 -4.13
C ASP A 39 2.20 -10.08 -3.91
N TYR A 40 2.49 -8.91 -4.43
CA TYR A 40 1.68 -7.71 -4.22
C TYR A 40 1.41 -7.00 -5.55
N SER A 41 0.39 -6.17 -5.54
CA SER A 41 0.05 -5.30 -6.67
C SER A 41 -0.31 -3.92 -6.14
N LEU A 42 0.14 -2.88 -6.84
CA LEU A 42 -0.16 -1.50 -6.51
C LEU A 42 -0.84 -0.86 -7.72
N ASP A 43 -2.08 -0.44 -7.54
CA ASP A 43 -2.90 0.12 -8.61
C ASP A 43 -3.45 1.48 -8.18
N LYS A 44 -3.37 2.48 -9.05
CA LYS A 44 -3.97 3.78 -8.76
C LYS A 44 -5.48 3.71 -8.95
N ILE A 45 -6.21 4.19 -7.95
CA ILE A 45 -7.68 4.26 -8.01
C ILE A 45 -8.07 5.62 -8.55
N PRO A 46 -8.92 5.69 -9.60
CA PRO A 46 -9.44 6.96 -10.06
C PRO A 46 -10.22 7.65 -8.95
N THR A 47 -9.87 8.91 -8.67
CA THR A 47 -10.52 9.70 -7.66
C THR A 47 -10.33 11.19 -7.99
N ASP A 48 -11.14 12.05 -7.37
CA ASP A 48 -10.91 13.47 -7.43
C ASP A 48 -9.64 13.79 -6.64
N THR A 49 -8.59 14.18 -7.33
CA THR A 49 -7.28 14.38 -6.72
C THR A 49 -7.14 15.74 -6.04
N GLU A 50 -7.90 16.75 -6.47
CA GLU A 50 -7.78 18.07 -5.86
C GLU A 50 -8.54 18.14 -4.55
N VAL A 51 -7.80 18.37 -3.44
CA VAL A 51 -8.37 18.48 -2.10
C VAL A 51 -8.58 19.93 -1.72
N GLU A 52 -7.61 20.79 -2.05
CA GLU A 52 -7.62 22.18 -1.66
C GLU A 52 -6.80 23.00 -2.68
N SER A 53 -7.31 24.19 -3.04
CA SER A 53 -6.64 25.09 -3.95
C SER A 53 -6.44 26.43 -3.27
N TRP A 54 -5.24 26.99 -3.38
CA TRP A 54 -4.90 28.28 -2.77
C TRP A 54 -4.70 29.36 -3.84
N ILE A 55 -4.97 30.60 -3.44
CA ILE A 55 -4.88 31.77 -4.33
C ILE A 55 -3.49 31.92 -4.96
N ILE A 56 -2.45 31.46 -4.28
CA ILE A 56 -1.06 31.59 -4.72
C ILE A 56 -0.63 30.51 -5.71
N GLY A 57 -1.57 29.71 -6.22
CA GLY A 57 -1.28 28.70 -7.24
C GLY A 57 -0.80 27.36 -6.72
N ILE A 58 -0.81 27.16 -5.41
CA ILE A 58 -0.47 25.88 -4.81
C ILE A 58 -1.74 25.07 -4.64
N VAL A 59 -1.72 23.81 -5.06
CA VAL A 59 -2.86 22.90 -4.95
C VAL A 59 -2.47 21.72 -4.06
N LYS A 60 -3.31 21.45 -3.10
CA LYS A 60 -3.19 20.24 -2.27
C LYS A 60 -3.94 19.11 -2.98
N ARG A 61 -3.24 18.01 -3.24
CA ARG A 61 -3.80 16.88 -3.98
C ARG A 61 -3.68 15.61 -3.18
N ARG A 62 -4.49 14.64 -3.56
CA ARG A 62 -4.39 13.28 -3.02
C ARG A 62 -4.44 12.27 -4.15
N ASP A 63 -3.70 11.20 -3.99
CA ASP A 63 -3.80 10.00 -4.82
C ASP A 63 -4.18 8.85 -3.92
N VAL A 64 -5.08 7.98 -4.38
CA VAL A 64 -5.48 6.78 -3.67
C VAL A 64 -5.04 5.58 -4.48
N TYR A 65 -4.47 4.59 -3.81
CA TYR A 65 -3.97 3.37 -4.42
C TYR A 65 -4.60 2.16 -3.75
N SER A 66 -4.91 1.15 -4.56
CA SER A 66 -5.27 -0.18 -4.07
C SER A 66 -3.99 -0.99 -3.95
N PHE A 67 -3.67 -1.44 -2.76
CA PHE A 67 -2.52 -2.30 -2.51
C PHE A 67 -3.05 -3.69 -2.19
N ARG A 68 -2.82 -4.62 -3.10
CA ARG A 68 -3.32 -5.99 -2.99
C ARG A 68 -2.20 -6.93 -2.61
N SER A 69 -2.57 -7.95 -1.84
CA SER A 69 -1.64 -8.98 -1.40
C SER A 69 -2.29 -10.35 -1.58
N ARG A 70 -1.54 -11.28 -2.15
CA ARG A 70 -1.96 -12.68 -2.21
C ARG A 70 -1.28 -13.43 -1.08
N LYS A 71 -2.06 -14.05 -0.22
CA LYS A 71 -1.57 -14.77 0.95
C LYS A 71 -2.07 -16.21 0.94
N SER A 72 -1.31 -17.08 1.58
CA SER A 72 -1.80 -18.43 1.90
C SER A 72 -3.05 -18.33 2.74
N TYR A 73 -4.04 -19.14 2.43
CA TYR A 73 -5.31 -19.17 3.13
C TYR A 73 -5.73 -20.62 3.31
N SER A 74 -6.23 -20.94 4.49
CA SER A 74 -6.74 -22.27 4.77
C SER A 74 -7.69 -22.19 5.96
N GLN A 75 -8.25 -23.34 6.35
CA GLN A 75 -9.04 -23.42 7.59
C GLN A 75 -8.13 -23.48 8.82
N ASP A 76 -6.81 -23.52 8.62
CA ASP A 76 -5.84 -23.51 9.72
C ASP A 76 -5.79 -22.11 10.35
N VAL A 77 -6.16 -22.04 11.60
CA VAL A 77 -6.19 -20.78 12.37
C VAL A 77 -4.80 -20.14 12.42
N VAL A 78 -3.73 -20.94 12.53
CA VAL A 78 -2.37 -20.39 12.62
C VAL A 78 -1.98 -19.62 11.36
N VAL A 79 -2.31 -20.17 10.18
CA VAL A 79 -2.02 -19.50 8.90
C VAL A 79 -2.77 -18.17 8.84
N ASN A 80 -4.03 -18.15 9.18
CA ASN A 80 -4.84 -16.94 9.09
C ASN A 80 -4.41 -15.88 10.11
N LEU A 81 -4.02 -16.31 11.32
CA LEU A 81 -3.50 -15.37 12.33
C LEU A 81 -2.18 -14.74 11.88
N LYS A 82 -1.31 -15.48 11.18
CA LYS A 82 -0.08 -14.89 10.63
C LYS A 82 -0.39 -13.79 9.62
N ASN A 83 -1.38 -14.03 8.75
CA ASN A 83 -1.80 -13.03 7.78
C ASN A 83 -2.32 -11.77 8.48
N MET A 84 -3.19 -11.93 9.46
CA MET A 84 -3.73 -10.81 10.22
C MET A 84 -2.65 -10.05 10.97
N GLY A 85 -1.70 -10.76 11.57
CA GLY A 85 -0.57 -10.15 12.26
C GLY A 85 0.32 -9.34 11.33
N PHE A 86 0.60 -9.86 10.13
CA PHE A 86 1.34 -9.14 9.11
C PHE A 86 0.61 -7.84 8.71
N PHE A 87 -0.69 -7.94 8.45
CA PHE A 87 -1.48 -6.78 8.04
C PHE A 87 -1.53 -5.71 9.13
N GLU A 88 -1.69 -6.12 10.39
CA GLU A 88 -1.67 -5.20 11.51
C GLU A 88 -0.33 -4.49 11.63
N GLN A 89 0.77 -5.22 11.50
CA GLN A 89 2.11 -4.64 11.54
C GLN A 89 2.34 -3.67 10.39
N PHE A 90 1.86 -3.99 9.20
CA PHE A 90 1.96 -3.12 8.03
C PHE A 90 1.21 -1.81 8.27
N GLU A 91 -0.04 -1.90 8.72
CA GLU A 91 -0.87 -0.73 8.99
C GLU A 91 -0.25 0.15 10.07
N ASN A 92 0.27 -0.45 11.13
CA ASN A 92 0.94 0.28 12.20
C ASN A 92 2.23 0.94 11.71
N ALA A 93 2.98 0.29 10.82
CA ALA A 93 4.20 0.86 10.25
C ALA A 93 3.88 2.12 9.44
N ILE A 94 2.83 2.08 8.62
CA ILE A 94 2.38 3.26 7.85
C ILE A 94 2.00 4.39 8.81
N LYS A 95 1.22 4.09 9.83
CA LYS A 95 0.77 5.09 10.81
C LYS A 95 1.96 5.72 11.55
N THR A 96 2.87 4.90 12.05
CA THR A 96 4.05 5.37 12.78
C THR A 96 4.95 6.21 11.88
N ASN A 97 5.21 5.76 10.65
CA ASN A 97 6.02 6.50 9.70
C ASN A 97 5.40 7.86 9.38
N ASN A 98 4.09 7.91 9.23
CA ASN A 98 3.40 9.17 8.97
C ASN A 98 3.56 10.14 10.14
N GLU A 99 3.41 9.65 11.37
CA GLU A 99 3.58 10.47 12.59
C GLU A 99 5.00 10.98 12.75
N GLU A 100 6.00 10.19 12.35
CA GLU A 100 7.41 10.53 12.48
C GLU A 100 7.97 11.30 11.28
N GLY A 101 7.17 11.53 10.25
CA GLY A 101 7.62 12.22 9.05
C GLY A 101 8.44 11.36 8.09
N ASN A 102 8.44 10.04 8.28
CA ASN A 102 9.08 9.09 7.36
C ASN A 102 8.15 8.81 6.19
N LEU A 103 8.15 9.70 5.20
CA LEU A 103 7.21 9.68 4.10
C LEU A 103 7.89 9.21 2.81
N PRO A 104 7.11 8.76 1.80
CA PRO A 104 7.68 8.42 0.50
C PRO A 104 8.46 9.60 -0.09
N ASP A 105 9.48 9.30 -0.90
CA ASP A 105 10.31 10.30 -1.55
C ASP A 105 9.58 10.92 -2.75
N ILE A 106 8.52 11.66 -2.46
CA ILE A 106 7.65 12.31 -3.43
C ILE A 106 7.70 13.81 -3.15
N GLU A 107 7.93 14.59 -4.21
CA GLU A 107 7.99 16.04 -4.07
C GLU A 107 6.67 16.60 -3.52
N GLY A 108 6.77 17.41 -2.48
CA GLY A 108 5.61 18.03 -1.85
C GLY A 108 4.79 17.13 -0.95
N ILE A 109 5.24 15.92 -0.69
CA ILE A 109 4.49 14.96 0.13
C ILE A 109 4.23 15.53 1.53
N GLU A 110 3.00 15.35 2.02
CA GLU A 110 2.59 15.79 3.36
C GLU A 110 2.22 14.64 4.27
N SER A 111 1.60 13.60 3.73
CA SER A 111 1.13 12.49 4.55
C SER A 111 0.88 11.23 3.74
N ILE A 112 0.87 10.12 4.46
CA ILE A 112 0.45 8.82 3.93
C ILE A 112 -0.43 8.16 4.98
N GLU A 113 -1.53 7.53 4.53
CA GLU A 113 -2.42 6.83 5.46
C GLU A 113 -3.12 5.65 4.78
N CYS A 114 -3.51 4.69 5.60
CA CYS A 114 -4.38 3.61 5.16
C CYS A 114 -5.83 4.03 5.40
N LEU A 115 -6.66 3.95 4.38
CA LEU A 115 -8.06 4.39 4.47
C LEU A 115 -8.97 3.33 5.10
N ASN A 116 -8.52 2.09 5.09
CA ASN A 116 -9.28 0.96 5.63
C ASN A 116 -8.29 -0.12 6.05
N PRO A 117 -8.70 -1.08 6.89
CA PRO A 117 -7.84 -2.24 7.16
C PRO A 117 -7.78 -3.16 5.94
N PHE A 118 -6.79 -4.06 5.91
CA PHE A 118 -6.75 -5.10 4.90
C PHE A 118 -8.03 -5.94 4.96
N THR A 119 -8.64 -6.16 3.80
CA THR A 119 -9.90 -6.88 3.68
C THR A 119 -9.77 -7.95 2.61
N MET A 120 -10.24 -9.16 2.90
CA MET A 120 -10.26 -10.23 1.91
C MET A 120 -11.29 -9.90 0.83
N ILE A 121 -10.84 -9.86 -0.43
CA ILE A 121 -11.71 -9.58 -1.57
C ILE A 121 -12.01 -10.82 -2.41
N SER A 122 -11.19 -11.86 -2.32
CA SER A 122 -11.45 -13.11 -3.02
C SER A 122 -10.70 -14.27 -2.39
N ASN A 123 -11.26 -15.46 -2.55
CA ASN A 123 -10.68 -16.74 -2.16
C ASN A 123 -10.87 -17.66 -3.35
N ASN A 124 -9.85 -17.74 -4.22
CA ASN A 124 -10.02 -18.31 -5.55
C ASN A 124 -9.95 -19.84 -5.60
N ASP A 125 -9.22 -20.48 -4.70
CA ASP A 125 -8.94 -21.91 -4.83
C ASP A 125 -8.90 -22.65 -3.47
N GLY A 126 -9.31 -21.97 -2.40
CA GLY A 126 -9.25 -22.54 -1.06
C GLY A 126 -7.85 -22.64 -0.46
N LYS A 127 -6.82 -22.26 -1.23
CA LYS A 127 -5.41 -22.31 -0.79
C LYS A 127 -4.80 -20.93 -0.66
N THR A 128 -5.26 -19.99 -1.48
CA THR A 128 -4.80 -18.59 -1.43
C THR A 128 -6.00 -17.65 -1.40
N ALA A 129 -5.78 -16.48 -0.86
CA ALA A 129 -6.77 -15.42 -0.85
C ALA A 129 -6.11 -14.11 -1.21
N THR A 130 -6.88 -13.21 -1.81
CA THR A 130 -6.44 -11.87 -2.14
C THR A 130 -7.02 -10.91 -1.11
N PHE A 131 -6.15 -10.07 -0.57
CA PHE A 131 -6.51 -9.01 0.38
C PHE A 131 -6.22 -7.67 -0.23
N ASP A 132 -6.97 -6.65 0.15
CA ASP A 132 -6.86 -5.30 -0.37
C ASP A 132 -6.87 -4.28 0.76
N ILE A 133 -6.02 -3.27 0.63
CA ILE A 133 -6.04 -2.09 1.47
C ILE A 133 -5.89 -0.86 0.59
N GLN A 134 -6.58 0.21 0.92
CA GLN A 134 -6.44 1.46 0.20
C GLN A 134 -5.48 2.38 0.93
N ILE A 135 -4.51 2.92 0.20
CA ILE A 135 -3.48 3.81 0.73
C ILE A 135 -3.64 5.17 0.05
N GLN A 136 -3.70 6.21 0.84
CA GLN A 136 -3.80 7.58 0.35
C GLN A 136 -2.51 8.34 0.65
N ILE A 137 -1.99 9.03 -0.36
CA ILE A 137 -0.93 10.02 -0.16
C ILE A 137 -1.52 11.41 -0.43
N THR A 138 -1.06 12.37 0.35
CA THR A 138 -1.44 13.78 0.19
C THR A 138 -0.19 14.58 -0.07
N TYR A 139 -0.20 15.44 -1.06
CA TYR A 139 0.96 16.21 -1.48
C TYR A 139 0.54 17.58 -2.02
N ARG A 140 1.50 18.50 -2.06
CA ARG A 140 1.31 19.83 -2.63
C ARG A 140 1.94 19.88 -4.00
N GLU A 141 1.24 20.53 -4.93
CA GLU A 141 1.69 20.72 -6.30
C GLU A 141 1.52 22.18 -6.70
N GLU A 142 2.53 22.73 -7.28
CA GLU A 142 2.50 24.11 -7.78
C GLU A 142 2.04 24.18 -9.24
#